data_f60ff97aa6ee181075c55196c327a600
#
_entry.id   f60ff97aa6ee181075c55196c327a600
#
_cell.length_a   1.000
_cell.length_b   1.000
_cell.length_c   1.000
_cell.angle_alpha   90.00
_cell.angle_beta   90.00
_cell.angle_gamma   90.00
#
_symmetry.space_group_name_H-M   'P 1'
#
loop_
_entity.id
_entity.type
_entity.pdbx_description
1 polymer ?
#
loop_
_entity_poly.entity_id
_entity_poly.type
_entity_poly.pdbx_seq_one_letter_code
_entity_poly.pdbx_strand_id
1 'polypeptide(L)'
;MTEKKDIRGLTDDEITSFFIDNGDQAFRAKQIREWLWKKGAQSFEEMTNLSKPTRDMLEENFSINAVTVDEKQVSEDRTIKSSFKTVDGKFVEGVLIPTASRMTACISSQIGCSLSCKFCATGRLDRLRNLNADEIFDQVVHIARQSEEHYGVPLSNIVYMGMGEPLLNYKGVVESIDRITDPNGLGMSPKRITVSTAGIAKMIHKLADDKVKFNLALSLHAANEKKRDYIMPINESNNLTVLAEEMRYFYDQTGTRPTLEYIMFKDFNDSLEDAKDLALFCRNFPTKINIIEYNTIDGGEFKKADIAKTDQFKLFLEERNLIVNIRRSRGKDIDAACGQLANKLSI
;
A
#
# COMPACT_ATOMS: atom_id res chain seq x y z
N MET A 1 -0.17 -9.54 -34.73
CA MET A 1 -1.44 -9.03 -34.19
C MET A 1 -1.11 -7.75 -33.45
N THR A 2 -1.75 -6.64 -33.78
CA THR A 2 -1.59 -5.37 -33.04
C THR A 2 -2.11 -5.61 -31.62
N GLU A 3 -1.31 -5.22 -30.61
CA GLU A 3 -1.69 -5.30 -29.20
C GLU A 3 -2.96 -4.46 -28.98
N LYS A 4 -4.01 -5.06 -28.42
CA LYS A 4 -5.27 -4.35 -28.15
C LYS A 4 -5.06 -3.32 -27.05
N LYS A 5 -5.67 -2.15 -27.17
CA LYS A 5 -5.61 -1.10 -26.13
C LYS A 5 -6.41 -1.56 -24.90
N ASP A 6 -5.84 -1.36 -23.71
CA ASP A 6 -6.59 -1.59 -22.46
C ASP A 6 -7.71 -0.55 -22.34
N ILE A 7 -8.96 -1.01 -22.23
CA ILE A 7 -10.13 -0.14 -22.14
C ILE A 7 -10.10 0.75 -20.90
N ARG A 8 -9.40 0.35 -19.85
CA ARG A 8 -9.27 1.12 -18.61
C ARG A 8 -8.45 2.40 -18.77
N GLY A 9 -7.62 2.46 -19.82
CA GLY A 9 -6.87 3.66 -20.18
C GLY A 9 -7.64 4.66 -21.04
N LEU A 10 -8.90 4.36 -21.41
CA LEU A 10 -9.74 5.26 -22.18
C LEU A 10 -10.49 6.26 -21.28
N THR A 11 -10.71 7.45 -21.80
CA THR A 11 -11.61 8.45 -21.19
C THR A 11 -13.07 8.08 -21.43
N ASP A 12 -13.98 8.71 -20.68
CA ASP A 12 -15.43 8.53 -20.87
C ASP A 12 -15.89 8.90 -22.26
N ASP A 13 -15.32 9.99 -22.81
CA ASP A 13 -15.65 10.48 -24.16
C ASP A 13 -15.16 9.50 -25.22
N GLU A 14 -13.96 8.90 -25.05
CA GLU A 14 -13.45 7.88 -25.99
C GLU A 14 -14.33 6.62 -26.00
N ILE A 15 -14.76 6.14 -24.81
CA ILE A 15 -15.64 4.98 -24.71
C ILE A 15 -17.03 5.32 -25.29
N THR A 16 -17.54 6.51 -25.01
CA THR A 16 -18.82 6.98 -25.55
C THR A 16 -18.81 7.05 -27.06
N SER A 17 -17.76 7.69 -27.63
CA SER A 17 -17.59 7.80 -29.08
C SER A 17 -17.49 6.42 -29.74
N PHE A 18 -16.72 5.49 -29.12
CA PHE A 18 -16.62 4.12 -29.63
C PHE A 18 -18.00 3.44 -29.78
N PHE A 19 -18.88 3.57 -28.78
CA PHE A 19 -20.22 2.98 -28.86
C PHE A 19 -21.08 3.64 -29.93
N ILE A 20 -21.06 4.97 -30.03
CA ILE A 20 -21.81 5.70 -31.06
C ILE A 20 -21.33 5.31 -32.48
N ASP A 21 -20.04 5.26 -32.71
CA ASP A 21 -19.44 4.92 -34.00
C ASP A 21 -19.75 3.48 -34.45
N ASN A 22 -20.00 2.59 -33.48
CA ASN A 22 -20.43 1.22 -33.72
C ASN A 22 -21.96 1.00 -33.69
N GLY A 23 -22.76 2.08 -33.69
CA GLY A 23 -24.21 2.00 -33.75
C GLY A 23 -24.90 1.60 -32.42
N ASP A 24 -24.19 1.64 -31.30
CA ASP A 24 -24.75 1.38 -29.96
C ASP A 24 -24.99 2.70 -29.23
N GLN A 25 -25.53 2.62 -28.02
CA GLN A 25 -26.00 3.77 -27.26
C GLN A 25 -24.92 4.36 -26.35
N ALA A 26 -24.82 5.69 -26.27
CA ALA A 26 -23.86 6.43 -25.44
C ALA A 26 -23.85 6.00 -23.94
N PHE A 27 -25.02 5.63 -23.38
CA PHE A 27 -25.10 5.22 -21.97
C PHE A 27 -24.32 3.93 -21.65
N ARG A 28 -23.92 3.16 -22.68
CA ARG A 28 -23.07 1.96 -22.52
C ARG A 28 -21.73 2.28 -21.86
N ALA A 29 -21.16 3.45 -22.16
CA ALA A 29 -19.92 3.90 -21.52
C ALA A 29 -20.05 3.92 -19.99
N LYS A 30 -21.18 4.41 -19.46
CA LYS A 30 -21.45 4.39 -18.02
C LYS A 30 -21.54 2.96 -17.46
N GLN A 31 -22.14 2.03 -18.21
CA GLN A 31 -22.22 0.63 -17.80
C GLN A 31 -20.82 -0.02 -17.75
N ILE A 32 -19.95 0.25 -18.74
CA ILE A 32 -18.57 -0.23 -18.74
C ILE A 32 -17.82 0.30 -17.50
N ARG A 33 -17.90 1.59 -17.22
CA ARG A 33 -17.25 2.18 -16.04
C ARG A 33 -17.73 1.58 -14.74
N GLU A 34 -19.04 1.34 -14.60
CA GLU A 34 -19.59 0.65 -13.43
C GLU A 34 -19.00 -0.77 -13.28
N TRP A 35 -18.87 -1.51 -14.37
CA TRP A 35 -18.24 -2.83 -14.33
C TRP A 35 -16.77 -2.77 -13.98
N LEU A 36 -16.00 -1.87 -14.60
CA LEU A 36 -14.57 -1.76 -14.38
C LEU A 36 -14.25 -1.29 -12.96
N TRP A 37 -14.89 -0.20 -12.49
CA TRP A 37 -14.44 0.51 -11.28
C TRP A 37 -15.28 0.26 -10.04
N LYS A 38 -16.54 -0.17 -10.17
CA LYS A 38 -17.39 -0.50 -9.04
C LYS A 38 -17.47 -1.98 -8.76
N LYS A 39 -17.58 -2.79 -9.82
CA LYS A 39 -17.67 -4.26 -9.71
C LYS A 39 -16.31 -4.94 -9.86
N GLY A 40 -15.30 -4.22 -10.34
CA GLY A 40 -13.95 -4.74 -10.53
C GLY A 40 -13.86 -5.84 -11.57
N ALA A 41 -14.61 -5.73 -12.69
CA ALA A 41 -14.61 -6.73 -13.76
C ALA A 41 -13.21 -6.86 -14.37
N GLN A 42 -12.78 -8.10 -14.56
CA GLN A 42 -11.48 -8.47 -15.11
C GLN A 42 -11.58 -9.06 -16.53
N SER A 43 -12.80 -9.30 -17.00
CA SER A 43 -13.11 -9.70 -18.36
C SER A 43 -14.42 -9.08 -18.83
N PHE A 44 -14.62 -9.00 -20.16
CA PHE A 44 -15.90 -8.55 -20.72
C PHE A 44 -17.02 -9.56 -20.48
N GLU A 45 -16.69 -10.85 -20.28
CA GLU A 45 -17.68 -11.88 -19.96
C GLU A 45 -18.38 -11.63 -18.62
N GLU A 46 -17.70 -11.07 -17.63
CA GLU A 46 -18.29 -10.70 -16.35
C GLU A 46 -19.39 -9.66 -16.48
N MET A 47 -19.43 -8.88 -17.57
CA MET A 47 -20.35 -7.76 -17.80
C MET A 47 -21.75 -8.23 -18.23
N THR A 48 -22.42 -8.99 -17.37
CA THR A 48 -23.64 -9.77 -17.69
C THR A 48 -24.87 -8.94 -18.08
N ASN A 49 -24.92 -7.64 -17.78
CA ASN A 49 -25.99 -6.75 -18.23
C ASN A 49 -25.75 -6.16 -19.63
N LEU A 50 -24.62 -6.48 -20.27
CA LEU A 50 -24.36 -6.20 -21.67
C LEU A 50 -24.78 -7.40 -22.53
N SER A 51 -25.30 -7.13 -23.70
CA SER A 51 -25.63 -8.20 -24.67
C SER A 51 -24.35 -8.94 -25.09
N LYS A 52 -24.48 -10.20 -25.49
CA LYS A 52 -23.33 -10.94 -25.98
C LYS A 52 -22.66 -10.25 -27.17
N PRO A 53 -23.39 -9.77 -28.22
CA PRO A 53 -22.75 -9.02 -29.31
C PRO A 53 -21.97 -7.79 -28.84
N THR A 54 -22.45 -7.05 -27.84
CA THR A 54 -21.73 -5.91 -27.29
C THR A 54 -20.43 -6.35 -26.60
N ARG A 55 -20.45 -7.46 -25.85
CA ARG A 55 -19.25 -8.00 -25.19
C ARG A 55 -18.23 -8.51 -26.21
N ASP A 56 -18.69 -9.22 -27.22
CA ASP A 56 -17.85 -9.72 -28.31
C ASP A 56 -17.18 -8.57 -29.07
N MET A 57 -17.93 -7.49 -29.37
CA MET A 57 -17.40 -6.26 -29.97
C MET A 57 -16.32 -5.59 -29.10
N LEU A 58 -16.54 -5.52 -27.79
CA LEU A 58 -15.55 -4.98 -26.86
C LEU A 58 -14.27 -5.84 -26.85
N GLU A 59 -14.42 -7.15 -26.81
CA GLU A 59 -13.30 -8.09 -26.80
C GLU A 59 -12.53 -8.07 -28.13
N GLU A 60 -13.19 -7.84 -29.26
CA GLU A 60 -12.52 -7.67 -30.56
C GLU A 60 -11.62 -6.42 -30.59
N ASN A 61 -12.02 -5.32 -29.96
CA ASN A 61 -11.36 -4.02 -30.07
C ASN A 61 -10.44 -3.70 -28.88
N PHE A 62 -10.70 -4.22 -27.70
CA PHE A 62 -10.01 -3.88 -26.46
C PHE A 62 -9.56 -5.10 -25.69
N SER A 63 -8.68 -4.86 -24.69
CA SER A 63 -8.33 -5.80 -23.63
C SER A 63 -8.67 -5.21 -22.26
N ILE A 64 -8.74 -6.06 -21.25
CA ILE A 64 -8.64 -5.69 -19.83
C ILE A 64 -7.39 -6.39 -19.33
N ASN A 65 -6.30 -5.62 -19.13
CA ASN A 65 -5.00 -6.14 -18.71
C ASN A 65 -4.97 -6.37 -17.19
N ALA A 66 -5.92 -7.17 -16.70
CA ALA A 66 -6.11 -7.40 -15.27
C ALA A 66 -4.96 -8.20 -14.65
N VAL A 67 -4.64 -7.84 -13.42
CA VAL A 67 -3.78 -8.64 -12.55
C VAL A 67 -4.56 -9.88 -12.10
N THR A 68 -3.91 -11.04 -12.09
CA THR A 68 -4.54 -12.31 -11.68
C THR A 68 -3.93 -12.83 -10.38
N VAL A 69 -4.71 -13.57 -9.59
CA VAL A 69 -4.19 -14.29 -8.42
C VAL A 69 -3.51 -15.57 -8.93
N ASP A 70 -2.20 -15.69 -8.67
CA ASP A 70 -1.42 -16.88 -9.02
C ASP A 70 -1.46 -17.92 -7.89
N GLU A 71 -1.16 -17.51 -6.67
CA GLU A 71 -1.16 -18.38 -5.49
C GLU A 71 -1.70 -17.65 -4.26
N LYS A 72 -2.31 -18.42 -3.34
CA LYS A 72 -2.79 -17.95 -2.03
C LYS A 72 -2.24 -18.82 -0.91
N GLN A 73 -1.80 -18.19 0.18
CA GLN A 73 -1.47 -18.85 1.44
C GLN A 73 -2.33 -18.30 2.56
N VAL A 74 -2.83 -19.17 3.41
CA VAL A 74 -3.66 -18.82 4.57
C VAL A 74 -2.90 -19.16 5.84
N SER A 75 -2.67 -18.16 6.68
CA SER A 75 -2.02 -18.27 7.98
C SER A 75 -2.94 -18.88 9.03
N GLU A 76 -2.35 -19.46 10.08
CA GLU A 76 -3.09 -19.92 11.27
C GLU A 76 -3.89 -18.80 11.94
N ASP A 77 -3.39 -17.56 11.86
CA ASP A 77 -4.10 -16.38 12.39
C ASP A 77 -5.12 -15.79 11.39
N ARG A 78 -5.40 -16.52 10.30
CA ARG A 78 -6.38 -16.20 9.25
C ARG A 78 -5.96 -15.07 8.31
N THR A 79 -4.71 -14.60 8.37
CA THR A 79 -4.15 -13.70 7.36
C THR A 79 -4.01 -14.44 6.03
N ILE A 80 -4.35 -13.78 4.91
CA ILE A 80 -4.21 -14.37 3.57
C ILE A 80 -3.17 -13.57 2.79
N LYS A 81 -2.09 -14.23 2.38
CA LYS A 81 -1.12 -13.69 1.44
C LYS A 81 -1.44 -14.19 0.05
N SER A 82 -1.44 -13.29 -0.93
CA SER A 82 -1.66 -13.62 -2.34
C SER A 82 -0.46 -13.16 -3.17
N SER A 83 -0.01 -14.04 -4.06
CA SER A 83 0.85 -13.68 -5.18
C SER A 83 -0.01 -13.24 -6.35
N PHE A 84 0.26 -12.07 -6.88
CA PHE A 84 -0.45 -11.48 -8.01
C PHE A 84 0.47 -11.45 -9.22
N LYS A 85 -0.03 -11.98 -10.34
CA LYS A 85 0.67 -11.99 -11.62
C LYS A 85 0.17 -10.86 -12.51
N THR A 86 1.09 -10.03 -12.96
CA THR A 86 0.83 -8.94 -13.92
C THR A 86 0.86 -9.46 -15.36
N VAL A 87 0.31 -8.70 -16.31
CA VAL A 87 0.24 -9.11 -17.73
C VAL A 87 1.60 -9.35 -18.36
N ASP A 88 2.64 -8.61 -17.92
CA ASP A 88 4.03 -8.83 -18.35
C ASP A 88 4.72 -10.00 -17.63
N GLY A 89 3.94 -10.84 -16.92
CA GLY A 89 4.42 -12.05 -16.27
C GLY A 89 5.25 -11.82 -15.01
N LYS A 90 5.23 -10.62 -14.44
CA LYS A 90 5.90 -10.30 -13.18
C LYS A 90 4.95 -10.54 -12.00
N PHE A 91 5.53 -10.59 -10.79
CA PHE A 91 4.79 -10.91 -9.58
C PHE A 91 4.93 -9.82 -8.53
N VAL A 92 3.86 -9.62 -7.77
CA VAL A 92 3.84 -8.84 -6.54
C VAL A 92 2.98 -9.55 -5.50
N GLU A 93 3.26 -9.32 -4.24
CA GLU A 93 2.48 -9.89 -3.14
C GLU A 93 1.61 -8.84 -2.47
N GLY A 94 0.43 -9.25 -2.02
CA GLY A 94 -0.46 -8.46 -1.19
C GLY A 94 -1.08 -9.32 -0.10
N VAL A 95 -1.61 -8.68 0.93
CA VAL A 95 -2.08 -9.39 2.13
C VAL A 95 -3.44 -8.89 2.59
N LEU A 96 -4.38 -9.81 2.83
CA LEU A 96 -5.59 -9.54 3.60
C LEU A 96 -5.30 -9.80 5.08
N ILE A 97 -5.46 -8.77 5.90
CA ILE A 97 -5.20 -8.81 7.35
C ILE A 97 -6.53 -8.67 8.09
N PRO A 98 -7.14 -9.78 8.55
CA PRO A 98 -8.36 -9.76 9.34
C PRO A 98 -8.07 -9.40 10.80
N THR A 99 -8.92 -8.56 11.38
CA THR A 99 -8.96 -8.31 12.83
C THR A 99 -10.41 -8.37 13.30
N ALA A 100 -10.66 -8.33 14.61
CA ALA A 100 -12.02 -8.36 15.15
C ALA A 100 -12.91 -7.22 14.63
N SER A 101 -12.34 -6.09 14.23
CA SER A 101 -13.09 -4.88 13.83
C SER A 101 -12.81 -4.41 12.41
N ARG A 102 -11.87 -5.02 11.69
CA ARG A 102 -11.40 -4.50 10.39
C ARG A 102 -10.89 -5.60 9.48
N MET A 103 -11.15 -5.46 8.19
CA MET A 103 -10.52 -6.18 7.10
C MET A 103 -9.60 -5.20 6.37
N THR A 104 -8.29 -5.43 6.42
CA THR A 104 -7.29 -4.51 5.87
C THR A 104 -6.57 -5.15 4.69
N ALA A 105 -6.56 -4.48 3.54
CA ALA A 105 -5.70 -4.85 2.42
C ALA A 105 -4.33 -4.16 2.59
N CYS A 106 -3.26 -4.94 2.58
CA CYS A 106 -1.89 -4.46 2.43
C CYS A 106 -1.47 -4.71 0.98
N ILE A 107 -1.24 -3.62 0.23
CA ILE A 107 -1.01 -3.68 -1.22
C ILE A 107 0.35 -3.13 -1.60
N SER A 108 0.85 -3.60 -2.73
CA SER A 108 2.15 -3.26 -3.31
C SER A 108 2.03 -2.12 -4.33
N SER A 109 3.07 -1.31 -4.44
CA SER A 109 3.15 -0.18 -5.37
C SER A 109 4.22 -0.35 -6.46
N GLN A 110 5.17 -1.26 -6.27
CA GLN A 110 6.27 -1.53 -7.19
C GLN A 110 6.57 -3.03 -7.25
N ILE A 111 7.18 -3.47 -8.33
CA ILE A 111 7.80 -4.79 -8.44
C ILE A 111 9.25 -4.65 -7.98
N GLY A 112 9.55 -5.16 -6.77
CA GLY A 112 10.82 -4.91 -6.08
C GLY A 112 10.90 -3.51 -5.45
N CYS A 113 12.09 -3.13 -4.95
CA CYS A 113 12.30 -1.82 -4.30
C CYS A 113 13.77 -1.39 -4.44
N SER A 114 14.01 -0.11 -4.69
CA SER A 114 15.37 0.45 -4.83
C SER A 114 15.96 1.05 -3.54
N LEU A 115 15.26 1.00 -2.42
CA LEU A 115 15.69 1.70 -1.21
C LEU A 115 16.66 0.91 -0.32
N SER A 116 16.80 -0.39 -0.55
CA SER A 116 17.77 -1.26 0.12
C SER A 116 17.73 -1.21 1.66
N CYS A 117 16.52 -1.04 2.25
CA CYS A 117 16.35 -1.07 3.69
C CYS A 117 16.78 -2.43 4.25
N LYS A 118 17.70 -2.47 5.23
CA LYS A 118 18.33 -3.69 5.71
C LYS A 118 17.38 -4.68 6.41
N PHE A 119 16.25 -4.20 6.88
CA PHE A 119 15.25 -4.99 7.60
C PHE A 119 14.10 -5.49 6.72
N CYS A 120 14.14 -5.21 5.42
CA CYS A 120 13.04 -5.51 4.50
C CYS A 120 13.47 -6.49 3.41
N ALA A 121 12.74 -7.59 3.24
CA ALA A 121 13.01 -8.59 2.21
C ALA A 121 12.84 -7.99 0.80
N THR A 122 11.81 -7.16 0.58
CA THR A 122 11.63 -6.45 -0.69
C THR A 122 12.79 -5.49 -1.01
N GLY A 123 13.45 -4.93 0.01
CA GLY A 123 14.62 -4.06 -0.16
C GLY A 123 15.86 -4.78 -0.69
N ARG A 124 15.85 -6.12 -0.77
CA ARG A 124 16.89 -6.97 -1.35
C ARG A 124 16.61 -7.37 -2.79
N LEU A 125 15.42 -7.06 -3.28
CA LEU A 125 15.00 -7.30 -4.65
C LEU A 125 15.28 -6.06 -5.49
N ASP A 126 15.80 -6.26 -6.70
CA ASP A 126 15.91 -5.19 -7.66
C ASP A 126 14.53 -4.62 -8.00
N ARG A 127 14.42 -3.30 -8.07
CA ARG A 127 13.21 -2.66 -8.56
C ARG A 127 13.13 -2.82 -10.08
N LEU A 128 12.18 -3.61 -10.54
CA LEU A 128 11.96 -3.82 -11.97
C LEU A 128 11.16 -2.65 -12.58
N ARG A 129 10.02 -2.29 -11.97
CA ARG A 129 9.18 -1.18 -12.41
C ARG A 129 8.16 -0.74 -11.36
N ASN A 130 7.55 0.39 -11.59
CA ASN A 130 6.34 0.81 -10.89
C ASN A 130 5.13 -0.01 -11.38
N LEU A 131 4.18 -0.24 -10.49
CA LEU A 131 2.84 -0.70 -10.87
C LEU A 131 2.04 0.50 -11.39
N ASN A 132 1.22 0.29 -12.41
CA ASN A 132 0.26 1.30 -12.82
C ASN A 132 -0.95 1.34 -11.87
N ALA A 133 -1.80 2.34 -12.02
CA ALA A 133 -2.94 2.53 -11.14
C ALA A 133 -3.95 1.37 -11.19
N ASP A 134 -4.10 0.72 -12.36
CA ASP A 134 -5.00 -0.41 -12.56
C ASP A 134 -4.49 -1.67 -11.86
N GLU A 135 -3.19 -1.93 -11.94
CA GLU A 135 -2.55 -3.06 -11.26
C GLU A 135 -2.63 -2.93 -9.73
N ILE A 136 -2.56 -1.69 -9.21
CA ILE A 136 -2.75 -1.43 -7.79
C ILE A 136 -4.23 -1.61 -7.40
N PHE A 137 -5.15 -1.10 -8.22
CA PHE A 137 -6.60 -1.24 -8.02
C PHE A 137 -7.02 -2.72 -8.03
N ASP A 138 -6.51 -3.53 -8.96
CA ASP A 138 -6.82 -4.95 -9.07
C ASP A 138 -6.44 -5.73 -7.81
N GLN A 139 -5.31 -5.42 -7.15
CA GLN A 139 -4.96 -6.01 -5.87
C GLN A 139 -6.05 -5.76 -4.82
N VAL A 140 -6.58 -4.52 -4.78
CA VAL A 140 -7.67 -4.17 -3.85
C VAL A 140 -8.93 -4.96 -4.15
N VAL A 141 -9.31 -5.10 -5.43
CA VAL A 141 -10.49 -5.88 -5.86
C VAL A 141 -10.35 -7.34 -5.44
N HIS A 142 -9.20 -7.97 -5.72
CA HIS A 142 -8.96 -9.36 -5.34
C HIS A 142 -9.03 -9.57 -3.83
N ILE A 143 -8.36 -8.69 -3.06
CA ILE A 143 -8.36 -8.79 -1.60
C ILE A 143 -9.76 -8.51 -1.02
N ALA A 144 -10.53 -7.60 -1.63
CA ALA A 144 -11.92 -7.37 -1.22
C ALA A 144 -12.80 -8.60 -1.47
N ARG A 145 -12.67 -9.24 -2.64
CA ARG A 145 -13.37 -10.52 -2.94
C ARG A 145 -12.97 -11.62 -1.94
N GLN A 146 -11.70 -11.74 -1.59
CA GLN A 146 -11.24 -12.68 -0.56
C GLN A 146 -11.84 -12.38 0.81
N SER A 147 -12.00 -11.11 1.18
CA SER A 147 -12.63 -10.71 2.43
C SER A 147 -14.08 -11.17 2.51
N GLU A 148 -14.84 -10.98 1.45
CA GLU A 148 -16.24 -11.44 1.35
C GLU A 148 -16.30 -12.98 1.33
N GLU A 149 -15.48 -13.64 0.50
CA GLU A 149 -15.48 -15.09 0.31
C GLU A 149 -15.12 -15.85 1.58
N HIS A 150 -14.06 -15.43 2.27
CA HIS A 150 -13.54 -16.18 3.43
C HIS A 150 -14.17 -15.75 4.77
N TYR A 151 -14.66 -14.51 4.85
CA TYR A 151 -15.09 -13.93 6.13
C TYR A 151 -16.52 -13.37 6.11
N GLY A 152 -17.15 -13.23 4.94
CA GLY A 152 -18.48 -12.63 4.80
C GLY A 152 -18.50 -11.14 5.21
N VAL A 153 -17.34 -10.46 5.19
CA VAL A 153 -17.18 -9.08 5.69
C VAL A 153 -16.48 -8.24 4.61
N PRO A 154 -17.02 -7.06 4.27
CA PRO A 154 -16.41 -6.20 3.28
C PRO A 154 -15.05 -5.65 3.73
N LEU A 155 -14.19 -5.37 2.76
CA LEU A 155 -12.92 -4.70 3.00
C LEU A 155 -13.17 -3.31 3.60
N SER A 156 -12.46 -3.01 4.70
CA SER A 156 -12.69 -1.76 5.43
C SER A 156 -11.53 -0.77 5.39
N ASN A 157 -10.31 -1.22 5.17
CA ASN A 157 -9.11 -0.39 5.18
C ASN A 157 -8.11 -0.85 4.13
N ILE A 158 -7.30 0.09 3.65
CA ILE A 158 -6.19 -0.19 2.73
C ILE A 158 -4.92 0.46 3.28
N VAL A 159 -3.80 -0.27 3.21
CA VAL A 159 -2.48 0.26 3.53
C VAL A 159 -1.52 0.00 2.37
N TYR A 160 -0.87 1.02 1.87
CA TYR A 160 0.22 0.93 0.90
C TYR A 160 1.52 0.65 1.67
N MET A 161 1.64 -0.59 2.15
CA MET A 161 2.74 -1.07 2.99
C MET A 161 3.28 -2.43 2.52
N GLY A 162 2.94 -2.83 1.29
CA GLY A 162 3.46 -4.00 0.61
C GLY A 162 4.83 -3.72 -0.02
N MET A 163 5.06 -4.27 -1.22
CA MET A 163 6.31 -4.13 -1.94
C MET A 163 6.46 -2.76 -2.59
N GLY A 164 7.67 -2.19 -2.47
CA GLY A 164 8.04 -0.91 -3.08
C GLY A 164 7.88 0.31 -2.16
N GLU A 165 8.36 1.46 -2.65
CA GLU A 165 8.17 2.77 -2.03
C GLU A 165 7.05 3.53 -2.77
N PRO A 166 5.89 3.75 -2.12
CA PRO A 166 4.75 4.38 -2.77
C PRO A 166 5.05 5.76 -3.35
N LEU A 167 5.85 6.57 -2.68
CA LEU A 167 6.14 7.92 -3.15
C LEU A 167 7.13 7.97 -4.33
N LEU A 168 7.86 6.88 -4.63
CA LEU A 168 8.59 6.73 -5.88
C LEU A 168 7.69 6.26 -7.04
N ASN A 169 6.45 5.89 -6.74
CA ASN A 169 5.37 5.65 -7.71
C ASN A 169 4.18 6.62 -7.50
N TYR A 170 4.48 7.89 -7.29
CA TYR A 170 3.49 8.90 -6.90
C TYR A 170 2.24 8.88 -7.79
N LYS A 171 2.44 8.93 -9.12
CA LYS A 171 1.33 8.98 -10.09
C LYS A 171 0.44 7.75 -9.97
N GLY A 172 1.00 6.53 -10.04
CA GLY A 172 0.23 5.30 -9.97
C GLY A 172 -0.51 5.15 -8.64
N VAL A 173 0.10 5.58 -7.53
CA VAL A 173 -0.51 5.53 -6.19
C VAL A 173 -1.67 6.52 -6.09
N VAL A 174 -1.49 7.78 -6.46
CA VAL A 174 -2.56 8.80 -6.37
C VAL A 174 -3.73 8.44 -7.28
N GLU A 175 -3.46 8.10 -8.56
CA GLU A 175 -4.51 7.68 -9.49
C GLU A 175 -5.27 6.42 -9.00
N SER A 176 -4.60 5.46 -8.37
CA SER A 176 -5.27 4.29 -7.80
C SER A 176 -6.17 4.66 -6.62
N ILE A 177 -5.73 5.61 -5.77
CA ILE A 177 -6.54 6.12 -4.66
C ILE A 177 -7.76 6.88 -5.18
N ASP A 178 -7.61 7.68 -6.22
CA ASP A 178 -8.73 8.39 -6.84
C ASP A 178 -9.80 7.40 -7.35
N ARG A 179 -9.41 6.31 -8.01
CA ARG A 179 -10.33 5.24 -8.45
C ARG A 179 -11.00 4.51 -7.28
N ILE A 180 -10.24 4.20 -6.22
CA ILE A 180 -10.74 3.51 -5.03
C ILE A 180 -11.75 4.40 -4.27
N THR A 181 -11.53 5.71 -4.27
CA THR A 181 -12.37 6.67 -3.52
C THR A 181 -13.49 7.31 -4.35
N ASP A 182 -13.49 7.10 -5.66
CA ASP A 182 -14.56 7.59 -6.55
C ASP A 182 -15.93 7.06 -6.08
N PRO A 183 -16.92 7.93 -5.84
CA PRO A 183 -18.28 7.51 -5.48
C PRO A 183 -18.94 6.58 -6.51
N ASN A 184 -18.55 6.67 -7.78
CA ASN A 184 -19.01 5.79 -8.85
C ASN A 184 -18.16 4.51 -9.00
N GLY A 185 -17.04 4.43 -8.25
CA GLY A 185 -16.16 3.28 -8.14
C GLY A 185 -16.42 2.50 -6.85
N LEU A 186 -15.34 2.12 -6.14
CA LEU A 186 -15.48 1.39 -4.86
C LEU A 186 -16.04 2.28 -3.73
N GLY A 187 -15.97 3.61 -3.84
CA GLY A 187 -16.54 4.56 -2.90
C GLY A 187 -15.94 4.54 -1.50
N MET A 188 -14.72 4.03 -1.36
CA MET A 188 -14.06 3.96 -0.05
C MET A 188 -13.67 5.36 0.44
N SER A 189 -13.90 5.64 1.73
CA SER A 189 -13.46 6.90 2.33
C SER A 189 -11.92 7.01 2.31
N PRO A 190 -11.34 8.13 1.86
CA PRO A 190 -9.88 8.35 1.91
C PRO A 190 -9.29 8.16 3.31
N LYS A 191 -10.05 8.44 4.37
CA LYS A 191 -9.64 8.23 5.77
C LYS A 191 -9.42 6.75 6.13
N ARG A 192 -9.84 5.83 5.28
CA ARG A 192 -9.61 4.38 5.42
C ARG A 192 -8.33 3.92 4.70
N ILE A 193 -7.66 4.82 4.00
CA ILE A 193 -6.45 4.56 3.23
C ILE A 193 -5.26 5.19 3.93
N THR A 194 -4.17 4.43 4.06
CA THR A 194 -2.89 4.92 4.60
C THR A 194 -1.79 4.64 3.59
N VAL A 195 -1.08 5.68 3.18
CA VAL A 195 0.14 5.57 2.38
C VAL A 195 1.33 5.64 3.33
N SER A 196 2.22 4.64 3.29
CA SER A 196 3.48 4.66 4.03
C SER A 196 4.62 5.08 3.12
N THR A 197 5.62 5.77 3.67
CA THR A 197 6.83 6.14 2.94
C THR A 197 8.07 6.00 3.82
N ALA A 198 9.17 5.62 3.20
CA ALA A 198 10.49 5.65 3.82
C ALA A 198 11.01 7.08 4.05
N GLY A 199 10.30 8.09 3.52
CA GLY A 199 10.64 9.49 3.70
C GLY A 199 11.26 10.11 2.45
N ILE A 200 10.51 10.16 1.33
CA ILE A 200 10.90 10.92 0.13
C ILE A 200 10.41 12.36 0.32
N ALA A 201 11.24 13.20 0.94
CA ALA A 201 10.89 14.54 1.40
C ALA A 201 10.17 15.39 0.34
N LYS A 202 10.74 15.49 -0.86
CA LYS A 202 10.13 16.22 -2.00
C LYS A 202 8.71 15.74 -2.31
N MET A 203 8.44 14.45 -2.16
CA MET A 203 7.13 13.89 -2.48
C MET A 203 6.15 14.01 -1.30
N ILE A 204 6.64 14.06 -0.06
CA ILE A 204 5.83 14.44 1.12
C ILE A 204 5.35 15.88 0.95
N HIS A 205 6.25 16.79 0.55
CA HIS A 205 5.92 18.18 0.21
C HIS A 205 4.80 18.25 -0.84
N LYS A 206 4.96 17.49 -1.94
CA LYS A 206 3.96 17.43 -3.01
C LYS A 206 2.60 16.91 -2.52
N LEU A 207 2.54 15.89 -1.64
CA LEU A 207 1.28 15.43 -1.04
C LEU A 207 0.60 16.54 -0.24
N ALA A 208 1.39 17.36 0.46
CA ALA A 208 0.88 18.52 1.20
C ALA A 208 0.28 19.57 0.28
N ASP A 209 0.98 19.93 -0.82
CA ASP A 209 0.50 20.88 -1.83
C ASP A 209 -0.78 20.39 -2.52
N ASP A 210 -0.83 19.09 -2.85
CA ASP A 210 -2.00 18.44 -3.45
C ASP A 210 -3.17 18.29 -2.44
N LYS A 211 -2.95 18.61 -1.15
CA LYS A 211 -3.94 18.56 -0.07
C LYS A 211 -4.69 17.23 0.00
N VAL A 212 -3.92 16.16 -0.07
CA VAL A 212 -4.46 14.79 -0.05
C VAL A 212 -5.29 14.51 1.19
N LYS A 213 -6.30 13.63 1.06
CA LYS A 213 -7.27 13.33 2.13
C LYS A 213 -7.03 11.99 2.81
N PHE A 214 -6.09 11.19 2.32
CA PHE A 214 -5.71 9.92 2.93
C PHE A 214 -4.68 10.12 4.05
N ASN A 215 -4.45 9.06 4.84
CA ASN A 215 -3.49 9.13 5.94
C ASN A 215 -2.06 8.90 5.43
N LEU A 216 -1.09 9.59 6.04
CA LEU A 216 0.33 9.41 5.78
C LEU A 216 1.00 8.72 6.97
N ALA A 217 1.87 7.74 6.70
CA ALA A 217 2.74 7.10 7.66
C ALA A 217 4.21 7.24 7.23
N LEU A 218 5.06 7.70 8.14
CA LEU A 218 6.51 7.74 7.93
C LEU A 218 7.15 6.50 8.56
N SER A 219 7.78 5.68 7.74
CA SER A 219 8.67 4.60 8.17
C SER A 219 9.95 5.21 8.77
N LEU A 220 9.89 5.59 10.05
CA LEU A 220 10.97 6.29 10.74
C LEU A 220 12.06 5.32 11.21
N HIS A 221 11.69 4.32 11.98
CA HIS A 221 12.45 3.20 12.53
C HIS A 221 13.69 3.57 13.38
N ALA A 222 14.23 4.77 13.26
CA ALA A 222 15.21 5.36 14.17
C ALA A 222 15.08 6.88 14.13
N ALA A 223 15.12 7.54 15.31
CA ALA A 223 15.16 8.99 15.46
C ALA A 223 16.59 9.50 15.75
N ASN A 224 17.59 8.73 15.37
CA ASN A 224 19.00 9.03 15.43
C ASN A 224 19.60 8.87 14.02
N GLU A 225 20.27 9.90 13.51
CA GLU A 225 20.78 9.95 12.14
C GLU A 225 21.67 8.74 11.81
N LYS A 226 22.67 8.45 12.63
CA LYS A 226 23.60 7.34 12.37
C LYS A 226 22.91 5.98 12.34
N LYS A 227 21.93 5.75 13.22
CA LYS A 227 21.16 4.52 13.24
C LYS A 227 20.25 4.44 12.01
N ARG A 228 19.63 5.55 11.63
CA ARG A 228 18.74 5.60 10.47
C ARG A 228 19.52 5.44 9.16
N ASP A 229 20.67 6.09 9.00
CA ASP A 229 21.59 5.89 7.86
C ASP A 229 21.97 4.43 7.71
N TYR A 230 22.24 3.75 8.82
CA TYR A 230 22.63 2.34 8.79
C TYR A 230 21.53 1.42 8.29
N ILE A 231 20.27 1.62 8.71
CA ILE A 231 19.16 0.72 8.36
C ILE A 231 18.40 1.15 7.11
N MET A 232 18.46 2.43 6.73
CA MET A 232 17.72 3.03 5.63
C MET A 232 18.61 4.02 4.85
N PRO A 233 19.33 3.56 3.81
CA PRO A 233 20.27 4.41 3.05
C PRO A 233 19.65 5.69 2.46
N ILE A 234 18.33 5.70 2.24
CA ILE A 234 17.59 6.89 1.79
C ILE A 234 17.74 8.10 2.74
N ASN A 235 18.11 7.87 4.01
CA ASN A 235 18.31 8.93 4.99
C ASN A 235 19.44 9.89 4.62
N GLU A 236 20.47 9.42 3.92
CA GLU A 236 21.58 10.27 3.46
C GLU A 236 21.11 11.47 2.61
N SER A 237 20.03 11.27 1.85
CA SER A 237 19.43 12.31 1.01
C SER A 237 18.16 12.93 1.58
N ASN A 238 17.58 12.33 2.63
CA ASN A 238 16.37 12.78 3.30
C ASN A 238 16.52 12.59 4.82
N ASN A 239 17.39 13.41 5.43
CA ASN A 239 17.74 13.31 6.85
C ASN A 239 16.57 13.68 7.78
N LEU A 240 16.72 13.39 9.06
CA LEU A 240 15.67 13.59 10.07
C LEU A 240 15.19 15.04 10.17
N THR A 241 16.09 16.01 10.00
CA THR A 241 15.74 17.44 10.03
C THR A 241 14.78 17.79 8.90
N VAL A 242 15.14 17.44 7.67
CA VAL A 242 14.30 17.66 6.48
C VAL A 242 12.97 16.91 6.61
N LEU A 243 13.00 15.67 7.10
CA LEU A 243 11.77 14.91 7.31
C LEU A 243 10.85 15.55 8.35
N ALA A 244 11.40 16.09 9.44
CA ALA A 244 10.60 16.78 10.44
C ALA A 244 9.90 18.03 9.87
N GLU A 245 10.62 18.81 9.05
CA GLU A 245 10.09 19.99 8.35
C GLU A 245 8.96 19.61 7.40
N GLU A 246 9.16 18.58 6.55
CA GLU A 246 8.16 18.17 5.57
C GLU A 246 6.94 17.50 6.22
N MET A 247 7.11 16.75 7.30
CA MET A 247 6.00 16.17 8.04
C MET A 247 5.19 17.24 8.76
N ARG A 248 5.84 18.30 9.24
CA ARG A 248 5.17 19.48 9.80
C ARG A 248 4.39 20.21 8.72
N TYR A 249 5.00 20.47 7.56
CA TYR A 249 4.34 21.10 6.43
C TYR A 249 3.13 20.30 5.96
N PHE A 250 3.26 18.96 5.85
CA PHE A 250 2.14 18.08 5.53
C PHE A 250 0.97 18.25 6.51
N TYR A 251 1.26 18.26 7.83
CA TYR A 251 0.23 18.46 8.83
C TYR A 251 -0.44 19.83 8.69
N ASP A 252 0.34 20.89 8.52
CA ASP A 252 -0.16 22.26 8.44
C ASP A 252 -1.05 22.47 7.20
N GLN A 253 -0.73 21.81 6.06
CA GLN A 253 -1.53 21.93 4.83
C GLN A 253 -2.77 21.03 4.79
N THR A 254 -2.69 19.83 5.36
CA THR A 254 -3.78 18.84 5.25
C THR A 254 -4.65 18.71 6.50
N GLY A 255 -4.19 19.15 7.66
CA GLY A 255 -4.81 18.91 8.96
C GLY A 255 -4.75 17.43 9.39
N THR A 256 -4.14 16.56 8.58
CA THR A 256 -4.06 15.12 8.85
C THR A 256 -2.85 14.82 9.71
N ARG A 257 -3.09 14.28 10.92
CA ARG A 257 -2.02 13.86 11.83
C ARG A 257 -1.27 12.66 11.25
N PRO A 258 0.01 12.78 10.89
CA PRO A 258 0.77 11.65 10.38
C PRO A 258 1.08 10.61 11.46
N THR A 259 1.42 9.40 11.03
CA THR A 259 1.83 8.30 11.89
C THR A 259 3.32 8.02 11.70
N LEU A 260 4.04 7.78 12.79
CA LEU A 260 5.40 7.26 12.75
C LEU A 260 5.37 5.75 12.95
N GLU A 261 5.90 5.00 11.99
CA GLU A 261 6.08 3.56 12.08
C GLU A 261 7.49 3.30 12.61
N TYR A 262 7.62 2.56 13.71
CA TYR A 262 8.88 2.32 14.41
C TYR A 262 9.06 0.83 14.69
N ILE A 263 9.82 0.14 13.83
CA ILE A 263 10.21 -1.26 14.06
C ILE A 263 11.26 -1.30 15.17
N MET A 264 11.04 -2.07 16.21
CA MET A 264 12.02 -2.24 17.29
C MET A 264 12.93 -3.44 17.03
N PHE A 265 14.24 -3.15 16.97
CA PHE A 265 15.31 -4.13 16.84
C PHE A 265 16.05 -4.28 18.16
N LYS A 266 16.24 -5.52 18.61
CA LYS A 266 16.93 -5.83 19.85
C LYS A 266 18.35 -5.26 19.86
N ASP A 267 18.70 -4.56 20.96
CA ASP A 267 20.01 -3.99 21.22
C ASP A 267 20.53 -3.00 20.15
N PHE A 268 19.61 -2.47 19.32
CA PHE A 268 19.95 -1.49 18.30
C PHE A 268 19.19 -0.16 18.49
N ASN A 269 17.86 -0.17 18.55
CA ASN A 269 17.01 1.02 18.67
C ASN A 269 15.94 0.87 19.76
N ASP A 270 16.15 -0.03 20.73
CA ASP A 270 15.22 -0.40 21.79
C ASP A 270 15.59 0.13 23.17
N SER A 271 16.56 1.07 23.25
CA SER A 271 17.01 1.69 24.50
C SER A 271 16.13 2.88 24.91
N LEU A 272 16.22 3.28 26.18
CA LEU A 272 15.56 4.51 26.66
C LEU A 272 16.14 5.77 26.03
N GLU A 273 17.38 5.74 25.57
CA GLU A 273 17.98 6.85 24.82
C GLU A 273 17.31 7.00 23.46
N ASP A 274 17.05 5.87 22.77
CA ASP A 274 16.28 5.87 21.51
C ASP A 274 14.84 6.39 21.73
N ALA A 275 14.23 6.09 22.87
CA ALA A 275 12.92 6.62 23.24
C ALA A 275 12.96 8.15 23.46
N LYS A 276 14.05 8.70 24.02
CA LYS A 276 14.25 10.14 24.17
C LYS A 276 14.41 10.82 22.81
N ASP A 277 15.25 10.26 21.92
CA ASP A 277 15.44 10.76 20.56
C ASP A 277 14.10 10.80 19.80
N LEU A 278 13.31 9.71 19.88
CA LEU A 278 11.98 9.64 19.28
C LEU A 278 11.01 10.68 19.86
N ALA A 279 11.01 10.86 21.20
CA ALA A 279 10.18 11.85 21.85
C ALA A 279 10.58 13.29 21.43
N LEU A 280 11.87 13.54 21.24
CA LEU A 280 12.37 14.82 20.74
C LEU A 280 11.93 15.06 19.28
N PHE A 281 12.05 14.07 18.42
CA PHE A 281 11.58 14.14 17.02
C PHE A 281 10.06 14.45 16.95
N CYS A 282 9.25 13.83 17.81
CA CYS A 282 7.81 14.06 17.88
C CYS A 282 7.40 15.47 18.32
N ARG A 283 8.30 16.29 18.84
CA ARG A 283 7.99 17.70 19.17
C ARG A 283 7.82 18.59 17.95
N ASN A 284 8.33 18.17 16.79
CA ASN A 284 8.31 18.98 15.59
C ASN A 284 6.89 19.10 14.98
N PHE A 285 6.02 18.09 15.16
CA PHE A 285 4.65 18.08 14.59
C PHE A 285 3.73 17.15 15.38
N PRO A 286 2.40 17.38 15.38
CA PRO A 286 1.45 16.47 15.98
C PRO A 286 1.48 15.10 15.27
N THR A 287 1.76 14.03 16.01
CA THR A 287 1.89 12.68 15.47
C THR A 287 1.33 11.62 16.39
N LYS A 288 1.25 10.39 15.91
CA LYS A 288 1.05 9.16 16.69
C LYS A 288 2.12 8.14 16.28
N ILE A 289 2.45 7.24 17.18
CA ILE A 289 3.52 6.27 17.00
C ILE A 289 2.91 4.87 16.97
N ASN A 290 3.31 4.08 15.98
CA ASN A 290 3.10 2.64 15.96
C ASN A 290 4.45 1.94 16.18
N ILE A 291 4.62 1.31 17.32
CA ILE A 291 5.73 0.40 17.58
C ILE A 291 5.40 -0.94 16.92
N ILE A 292 6.30 -1.42 16.07
CA ILE A 292 6.13 -2.64 15.28
C ILE A 292 7.13 -3.68 15.74
N GLU A 293 6.68 -4.91 15.94
CA GLU A 293 7.57 -6.05 16.14
C GLU A 293 8.40 -6.29 14.88
N TYR A 294 9.70 -6.48 15.02
CA TYR A 294 10.51 -6.94 13.91
C TYR A 294 10.17 -8.38 13.54
N ASN A 295 10.00 -8.62 12.26
CA ASN A 295 9.83 -9.95 11.69
C ASN A 295 11.13 -10.32 10.96
N THR A 296 11.70 -11.46 11.33
CA THR A 296 12.95 -11.94 10.72
C THR A 296 12.77 -12.17 9.23
N ILE A 297 13.80 -11.83 8.48
CA ILE A 297 13.89 -12.08 7.04
C ILE A 297 15.12 -12.97 6.79
N ASP A 298 15.13 -13.68 5.68
CA ASP A 298 16.24 -14.57 5.33
C ASP A 298 17.55 -13.76 5.24
N GLY A 299 18.60 -14.23 5.93
CA GLY A 299 19.87 -13.52 6.03
C GLY A 299 19.79 -12.15 6.71
N GLY A 300 18.73 -11.86 7.49
CA GLY A 300 18.60 -10.63 8.28
C GLY A 300 19.55 -10.63 9.48
N GLU A 301 20.14 -9.47 9.78
CA GLU A 301 21.08 -9.29 10.90
C GLU A 301 20.38 -8.93 12.22
N PHE A 302 19.14 -8.45 12.17
CA PHE A 302 18.41 -7.97 13.34
C PHE A 302 17.66 -9.07 14.07
N LYS A 303 17.35 -8.80 15.35
CA LYS A 303 16.52 -9.65 16.19
C LYS A 303 15.36 -8.84 16.75
N LYS A 304 14.26 -9.53 17.08
CA LYS A 304 13.10 -8.95 17.73
C LYS A 304 13.47 -8.45 19.12
N ALA A 305 13.05 -7.22 19.46
CA ALA A 305 13.22 -6.66 20.80
C ALA A 305 12.43 -7.44 21.87
N ASP A 306 12.90 -7.42 23.10
CA ASP A 306 12.25 -8.06 24.23
C ASP A 306 10.95 -7.30 24.60
N ILE A 307 9.92 -8.04 24.99
CA ILE A 307 8.60 -7.48 25.33
C ILE A 307 8.74 -6.43 26.47
N ALA A 308 9.50 -6.76 27.52
CA ALA A 308 9.72 -5.85 28.65
C ALA A 308 10.37 -4.52 28.22
N LYS A 309 11.36 -4.56 27.31
CA LYS A 309 11.96 -3.34 26.75
C LYS A 309 10.94 -2.55 25.89
N THR A 310 10.14 -3.25 25.12
CA THR A 310 9.08 -2.62 24.30
C THR A 310 8.05 -1.90 25.18
N ASP A 311 7.64 -2.51 26.27
CA ASP A 311 6.67 -1.94 27.21
C ASP A 311 7.28 -0.72 27.95
N GLN A 312 8.53 -0.79 28.39
CA GLN A 312 9.24 0.33 29.00
C GLN A 312 9.41 1.51 28.01
N PHE A 313 9.77 1.21 26.77
CA PHE A 313 9.89 2.21 25.70
C PHE A 313 8.55 2.91 25.44
N LYS A 314 7.47 2.15 25.36
CA LYS A 314 6.11 2.67 25.21
C LYS A 314 5.72 3.55 26.38
N LEU A 315 5.89 3.06 27.63
CA LEU A 315 5.55 3.83 28.83
C LEU A 315 6.28 5.16 28.89
N PHE A 316 7.60 5.17 28.58
CA PHE A 316 8.41 6.38 28.52
C PHE A 316 7.83 7.45 27.56
N LEU A 317 7.30 7.02 26.40
CA LEU A 317 6.68 7.91 25.42
C LEU A 317 5.29 8.39 25.88
N GLU A 318 4.49 7.52 26.46
CA GLU A 318 3.15 7.84 26.97
C GLU A 318 3.19 8.84 28.15
N GLU A 319 4.18 8.71 29.05
CA GLU A 319 4.45 9.69 30.12
C GLU A 319 4.75 11.11 29.57
N ARG A 320 5.07 11.23 28.28
CA ARG A 320 5.30 12.50 27.57
C ARG A 320 4.12 12.93 26.71
N ASN A 321 2.94 12.36 26.99
CA ASN A 321 1.69 12.63 26.29
C ASN A 321 1.72 12.27 24.77
N LEU A 322 2.57 11.32 24.37
CA LEU A 322 2.58 10.80 23.01
C LEU A 322 1.58 9.64 22.89
N ILE A 323 0.89 9.58 21.75
CA ILE A 323 -0.05 8.49 21.44
C ILE A 323 0.76 7.33 20.85
N VAL A 324 0.83 6.22 21.57
CA VAL A 324 1.63 5.06 21.18
C VAL A 324 0.79 3.79 21.10
N ASN A 325 0.87 3.08 19.98
CA ASN A 325 0.25 1.79 19.77
C ASN A 325 1.32 0.72 19.50
N ILE A 326 1.15 -0.46 20.07
CA ILE A 326 1.95 -1.64 19.68
C ILE A 326 1.17 -2.41 18.63
N ARG A 327 1.75 -2.55 17.42
CA ARG A 327 1.20 -3.36 16.35
C ARG A 327 1.81 -4.77 16.40
N ARG A 328 0.99 -5.74 16.73
CA ARG A 328 1.36 -7.16 16.66
C ARG A 328 1.34 -7.62 15.20
N SER A 329 2.39 -8.29 14.79
CA SER A 329 2.51 -8.81 13.43
C SER A 329 1.57 -10.00 13.21
N ARG A 330 1.04 -10.09 11.99
CA ARG A 330 0.13 -11.12 11.51
C ARG A 330 0.75 -11.88 10.34
N GLY A 331 0.32 -13.13 10.11
CA GLY A 331 0.78 -13.94 8.99
C GLY A 331 2.27 -14.30 9.04
N LYS A 332 2.85 -14.47 10.23
CA LYS A 332 4.28 -14.74 10.41
C LYS A 332 4.71 -16.09 9.86
N ASP A 333 3.83 -17.08 9.93
CA ASP A 333 4.03 -18.46 9.49
C ASP A 333 4.06 -18.62 7.97
N ILE A 334 3.57 -17.61 7.25
CA ILE A 334 3.53 -17.58 5.78
C ILE A 334 4.32 -16.42 5.18
N ASP A 335 5.24 -15.82 5.92
CA ASP A 335 6.01 -14.63 5.50
C ASP A 335 5.13 -13.47 4.97
N ALA A 336 3.99 -13.22 5.63
CA ALA A 336 3.05 -12.16 5.27
C ALA A 336 3.16 -10.91 6.16
N ALA A 337 4.02 -10.92 7.17
CA ALA A 337 4.18 -9.79 8.06
C ALA A 337 5.00 -8.65 7.41
N CYS A 338 4.92 -7.45 8.02
CA CYS A 338 5.65 -6.27 7.51
C CYS A 338 7.14 -6.57 7.30
N GLY A 339 7.64 -6.21 6.11
CA GLY A 339 9.03 -6.41 5.70
C GLY A 339 9.37 -7.79 5.15
N GLN A 340 8.44 -8.75 5.10
CA GLN A 340 8.72 -10.13 4.68
C GLN A 340 8.36 -10.45 3.21
N LEU A 341 7.60 -9.59 2.53
CA LEU A 341 7.19 -9.83 1.14
C LEU A 341 8.40 -9.83 0.19
N ALA A 342 8.58 -10.92 -0.57
CA ALA A 342 9.75 -11.16 -1.39
C ALA A 342 9.49 -12.01 -2.64
N ASN A 343 8.24 -12.17 -3.08
CA ASN A 343 7.85 -13.00 -4.24
C ASN A 343 8.34 -14.47 -4.14
N LYS A 344 8.45 -15.01 -2.92
CA LYS A 344 8.94 -16.38 -2.71
C LYS A 344 8.04 -17.46 -3.33
N LEU A 345 6.76 -17.14 -3.57
CA LEU A 345 5.79 -18.05 -4.18
C LEU A 345 5.98 -18.21 -5.70
N SER A 346 6.73 -17.33 -6.31
CA SER A 346 6.80 -17.21 -7.78
C SER A 346 8.18 -17.62 -8.34
N ILE A 347 8.99 -18.37 -7.55
CA ILE A 347 10.32 -18.89 -7.95
C ILE A 347 10.26 -20.36 -8.25
#